data_9a1fbafbb32182c16988efcdc0500691
#
_entry.id   9a1fbafbb32182c16988efcdc0500691
#
_cell.length_a   1.000
_cell.length_b   1.000
_cell.length_c   1.000
_cell.angle_alpha   90.00
_cell.angle_beta   90.00
_cell.angle_gamma   90.00
#
_symmetry.space_group_name_H-M   'P 1'
#
loop_
_entity.id
_entity.type
_entity.pdbx_description
1 polymer ?
#
loop_
_entity_poly.entity_id
_entity_poly.type
_entity_poly.pdbx_seq_one_letter_code
_entity_poly.pdbx_strand_id
1 'polypeptide(L)'
;MSLTPARRRVKRPVVSRKRSAGPDSVLIAPIKKTRVAEGIADRIRVLILTGTFPAGRPLPAERQLAERFGVSRGSVRDAFRTLETIGLLVTRHGQGTFPQELDVDRLVAPLASVLSYRRDLQDELLDVRRMFEPAVARVAATRVTDEDLADLQRILDAQRKKLKTGRSAIVEDTAFHEVLARATGNRVVVSIMATLNDLLVESRKLTLKQKGRPGRSFLGHQAVVAALRRRDPDAAAEAMREHIDRIADLLRHAASHG
;
A
#
# COMPACT_ATOMS: atom_id res chain seq x y z
N MET A 1 -41.59 -84.50 30.98
CA MET A 1 -41.15 -83.28 31.72
C MET A 1 -39.72 -82.95 31.27
N SER A 2 -39.57 -82.01 30.40
CA SER A 2 -38.25 -81.59 29.95
C SER A 2 -38.19 -80.03 29.95
N LEU A 3 -37.35 -79.49 30.81
CA LEU A 3 -37.18 -78.11 31.07
C LEU A 3 -36.00 -77.58 30.17
N THR A 4 -36.31 -76.73 29.21
CA THR A 4 -35.34 -76.09 28.39
C THR A 4 -34.87 -74.78 29.05
N PRO A 5 -33.57 -74.49 29.22
CA PRO A 5 -33.14 -73.25 29.87
C PRO A 5 -33.09 -72.05 28.86
N ALA A 6 -33.59 -70.92 29.34
CA ALA A 6 -33.64 -69.67 28.65
C ALA A 6 -32.26 -69.13 28.40
N ARG A 7 -31.97 -68.78 27.15
CA ARG A 7 -30.72 -68.03 26.70
C ARG A 7 -30.84 -66.58 27.12
N ARG A 8 -29.95 -66.14 28.00
CA ARG A 8 -29.70 -64.72 28.37
C ARG A 8 -29.02 -63.96 27.18
N ARG A 9 -29.74 -63.02 26.64
CA ARG A 9 -29.21 -62.12 25.59
C ARG A 9 -28.28 -61.09 26.23
N VAL A 10 -26.95 -61.18 25.97
CA VAL A 10 -25.95 -60.21 26.36
C VAL A 10 -26.07 -59.02 25.43
N LYS A 11 -26.45 -57.84 25.94
CA LYS A 11 -26.43 -56.59 25.21
C LYS A 11 -24.96 -56.13 25.05
N ARG A 12 -24.48 -56.06 23.81
CA ARG A 12 -23.19 -55.43 23.48
C ARG A 12 -23.29 -53.94 23.73
N PRO A 13 -22.27 -53.28 24.34
CA PRO A 13 -22.26 -51.84 24.49
C PRO A 13 -22.08 -51.19 23.12
N VAL A 14 -22.96 -50.24 22.77
CA VAL A 14 -22.83 -49.37 21.61
C VAL A 14 -21.72 -48.37 21.92
N VAL A 15 -20.55 -48.56 21.35
CA VAL A 15 -19.46 -47.57 21.38
C VAL A 15 -19.89 -46.43 20.50
N SER A 16 -20.32 -45.32 21.10
CA SER A 16 -20.55 -44.04 20.46
C SER A 16 -19.20 -43.53 19.93
N ARG A 17 -18.97 -43.69 18.64
CA ARG A 17 -17.87 -42.97 17.96
C ARG A 17 -18.18 -41.49 17.99
N LYS A 18 -17.50 -40.75 18.90
CA LYS A 18 -17.38 -39.30 18.77
C LYS A 18 -16.79 -39.01 17.38
N ARG A 19 -17.61 -38.44 16.47
CA ARG A 19 -17.13 -37.86 15.22
C ARG A 19 -16.14 -36.75 15.61
N SER A 20 -14.88 -36.92 15.29
CA SER A 20 -13.90 -35.86 15.34
C SER A 20 -14.40 -34.76 14.40
N ALA A 21 -14.66 -33.56 14.93
CA ALA A 21 -14.93 -32.39 14.11
C ALA A 21 -13.71 -32.17 13.22
N GLY A 22 -13.90 -32.20 11.92
CA GLY A 22 -12.87 -31.91 10.94
C GLY A 22 -12.38 -30.47 11.10
N PRO A 23 -11.21 -30.10 10.56
CA PRO A 23 -10.60 -28.78 10.70
C PRO A 23 -11.48 -27.64 10.17
N ASP A 24 -12.49 -27.92 9.36
CA ASP A 24 -13.39 -26.93 8.76
C ASP A 24 -14.49 -26.41 9.71
N SER A 25 -14.73 -27.05 10.84
CA SER A 25 -15.81 -26.65 11.79
C SER A 25 -15.41 -25.54 12.76
N VAL A 26 -14.12 -25.13 12.77
CA VAL A 26 -13.57 -24.15 13.74
C VAL A 26 -13.53 -22.73 13.16
N LEU A 27 -13.74 -22.52 11.84
CA LEU A 27 -13.39 -21.29 11.17
C LEU A 27 -14.55 -20.36 10.78
N ILE A 28 -15.81 -20.75 10.94
CA ILE A 28 -16.93 -19.92 10.49
C ILE A 28 -17.93 -19.70 11.63
N ALA A 29 -17.64 -18.72 12.48
CA ALA A 29 -18.66 -18.16 13.37
C ALA A 29 -19.48 -17.10 12.59
N PRO A 30 -20.82 -16.99 12.81
CA PRO A 30 -21.62 -15.98 12.12
C PRO A 30 -21.18 -14.56 12.50
N ILE A 31 -20.73 -13.78 11.51
CA ILE A 31 -20.44 -12.35 11.68
C ILE A 31 -21.78 -11.61 11.71
N LYS A 32 -22.10 -10.95 12.82
CA LYS A 32 -23.22 -10.01 12.90
C LYS A 32 -22.96 -8.85 11.94
N LYS A 33 -23.79 -8.69 10.91
CA LYS A 33 -23.73 -7.55 9.99
C LYS A 33 -24.02 -6.27 10.78
N THR A 34 -23.01 -5.43 10.95
CA THR A 34 -23.09 -4.12 11.62
C THR A 34 -23.51 -3.02 10.64
N ARG A 35 -24.62 -3.20 9.91
CA ARG A 35 -25.14 -2.18 8.96
C ARG A 35 -25.30 -0.80 9.61
N VAL A 36 -25.63 -0.74 10.90
CA VAL A 36 -25.79 0.51 11.62
C VAL A 36 -24.45 1.21 11.82
N ALA A 37 -23.41 0.51 12.24
CA ALA A 37 -22.06 1.08 12.41
C ALA A 37 -21.47 1.59 11.09
N GLU A 38 -21.66 0.84 10.00
CA GLU A 38 -21.25 1.25 8.65
C GLU A 38 -21.98 2.55 8.22
N GLY A 39 -23.31 2.62 8.40
CA GLY A 39 -24.08 3.82 8.09
C GLY A 39 -23.68 5.04 8.92
N ILE A 40 -23.31 4.85 10.19
CA ILE A 40 -22.76 5.90 11.05
C ILE A 40 -21.39 6.35 10.54
N ALA A 41 -20.51 5.42 10.21
CA ALA A 41 -19.18 5.72 9.66
C ALA A 41 -19.28 6.52 8.37
N ASP A 42 -20.15 6.10 7.45
CA ASP A 42 -20.42 6.82 6.20
C ASP A 42 -20.93 8.25 6.45
N ARG A 43 -21.84 8.42 7.38
CA ARG A 43 -22.37 9.75 7.72
C ARG A 43 -21.30 10.66 8.33
N ILE A 44 -20.50 10.14 9.25
CA ILE A 44 -19.39 10.91 9.85
C ILE A 44 -18.34 11.23 8.79
N ARG A 45 -18.00 10.29 7.89
CA ARG A 45 -17.11 10.53 6.77
C ARG A 45 -17.56 11.70 5.90
N VAL A 46 -18.85 11.74 5.52
CA VAL A 46 -19.41 12.86 4.76
C VAL A 46 -19.27 14.18 5.53
N LEU A 47 -19.56 14.19 6.82
CA LEU A 47 -19.45 15.40 7.66
C LEU A 47 -17.99 15.90 7.78
N ILE A 48 -17.01 14.99 7.77
CA ILE A 48 -15.59 15.36 7.72
C ILE A 48 -15.23 15.93 6.35
N LEU A 49 -15.61 15.24 5.26
CA LEU A 49 -15.27 15.65 3.90
C LEU A 49 -15.92 16.98 3.49
N THR A 50 -17.11 17.29 4.05
CA THR A 50 -17.80 18.57 3.82
C THR A 50 -17.33 19.68 4.75
N GLY A 51 -16.37 19.42 5.65
CA GLY A 51 -15.84 20.40 6.59
C GLY A 51 -16.74 20.70 7.79
N THR A 52 -17.88 20.00 7.94
CA THR A 52 -18.75 20.14 9.12
C THR A 52 -18.03 19.71 10.40
N PHE A 53 -17.19 18.68 10.29
CA PHE A 53 -16.24 18.26 11.31
C PHE A 53 -14.82 18.54 10.81
N PRO A 54 -14.30 19.75 11.07
CA PRO A 54 -12.98 20.13 10.55
C PRO A 54 -11.86 19.39 11.28
N ALA A 55 -10.75 19.15 10.57
CA ALA A 55 -9.53 18.61 11.16
C ALA A 55 -9.04 19.48 12.34
N GLY A 56 -8.46 18.84 13.34
CA GLY A 56 -7.91 19.52 14.52
C GLY A 56 -8.94 19.93 15.59
N ARG A 57 -10.25 19.78 15.34
CA ARG A 57 -11.30 19.96 16.37
C ARG A 57 -11.87 18.60 16.77
N PRO A 58 -12.08 18.36 18.09
CA PRO A 58 -12.62 17.08 18.53
C PRO A 58 -14.05 16.88 18.06
N LEU A 59 -14.40 15.66 17.69
CA LEU A 59 -15.78 15.25 17.45
C LEU A 59 -16.60 15.34 18.76
N PRO A 60 -17.93 15.49 18.67
CA PRO A 60 -18.79 15.30 19.83
C PRO A 60 -18.55 13.90 20.45
N ALA A 61 -18.66 13.82 21.78
CA ALA A 61 -18.45 12.56 22.50
C ALA A 61 -19.37 11.44 21.98
N GLU A 62 -18.91 10.18 22.05
CA GLU A 62 -19.69 9.01 21.62
C GLU A 62 -21.13 9.02 22.13
N ARG A 63 -21.33 9.46 23.39
CA ARG A 63 -22.67 9.56 24.00
C ARG A 63 -23.55 10.56 23.26
N GLN A 64 -23.03 11.73 22.95
CA GLN A 64 -23.77 12.78 22.24
C GLN A 64 -24.12 12.38 20.80
N LEU A 65 -23.18 11.70 20.10
CA LEU A 65 -23.44 11.19 18.75
C LEU A 65 -24.45 10.05 18.77
N ALA A 66 -24.39 9.16 19.76
CA ALA A 66 -25.36 8.09 19.93
C ALA A 66 -26.80 8.63 20.13
N GLU A 67 -26.94 9.64 20.97
CA GLU A 67 -28.21 10.34 21.18
C GLU A 67 -28.71 11.02 19.88
N ARG A 68 -27.84 11.73 19.16
CA ARG A 68 -28.19 12.45 17.90
C ARG A 68 -28.55 11.51 16.75
N PHE A 69 -27.87 10.37 16.66
CA PHE A 69 -28.14 9.38 15.61
C PHE A 69 -29.25 8.38 16.00
N GLY A 70 -29.73 8.39 17.25
CA GLY A 70 -30.73 7.44 17.75
C GLY A 70 -30.22 6.00 17.79
N VAL A 71 -28.95 5.78 18.14
CA VAL A 71 -28.25 4.48 18.09
C VAL A 71 -27.56 4.17 19.43
N SER A 72 -27.05 2.94 19.55
CA SER A 72 -26.23 2.56 20.72
C SER A 72 -24.85 3.21 20.70
N ARG A 73 -24.27 3.50 21.89
CA ARG A 73 -22.88 3.96 22.01
C ARG A 73 -21.88 2.97 21.41
N GLY A 74 -22.16 1.65 21.51
CA GLY A 74 -21.34 0.62 20.88
C GLY A 74 -21.26 0.76 19.36
N SER A 75 -22.40 1.05 18.71
CA SER A 75 -22.44 1.28 17.26
C SER A 75 -21.61 2.50 16.83
N VAL A 76 -21.63 3.58 17.62
CA VAL A 76 -20.79 4.77 17.36
C VAL A 76 -19.31 4.45 17.53
N ARG A 77 -18.95 3.70 18.57
CA ARG A 77 -17.57 3.28 18.81
C ARG A 77 -17.04 2.37 17.70
N ASP A 78 -17.85 1.44 17.22
CA ASP A 78 -17.47 0.57 16.10
C ASP A 78 -17.30 1.37 14.81
N ALA A 79 -18.15 2.38 14.56
CA ALA A 79 -17.97 3.33 13.45
C ALA A 79 -16.68 4.14 13.60
N PHE A 80 -16.34 4.62 14.80
CA PHE A 80 -15.08 5.32 15.05
C PHE A 80 -13.88 4.43 14.75
N ARG A 81 -13.87 3.18 15.22
CA ARG A 81 -12.81 2.20 14.92
C ARG A 81 -12.64 1.98 13.42
N THR A 82 -13.75 1.87 12.69
CA THR A 82 -13.70 1.75 11.22
C THR A 82 -13.03 2.98 10.60
N LEU A 83 -13.40 4.20 11.03
CA LEU A 83 -12.82 5.44 10.51
C LEU A 83 -11.37 5.66 10.97
N GLU A 84 -10.98 5.16 12.14
CA GLU A 84 -9.58 5.14 12.60
C GLU A 84 -8.72 4.19 11.77
N THR A 85 -9.25 3.01 11.43
CA THR A 85 -8.54 2.04 10.58
C THR A 85 -8.20 2.61 9.21
N ILE A 86 -9.08 3.43 8.63
CA ILE A 86 -8.82 4.12 7.35
C ILE A 86 -8.15 5.49 7.53
N GLY A 87 -7.74 5.86 8.75
CA GLY A 87 -6.98 7.07 9.02
C GLY A 87 -7.77 8.38 8.96
N LEU A 88 -9.11 8.33 8.91
CA LEU A 88 -9.97 9.53 8.94
C LEU A 88 -10.16 10.09 10.33
N LEU A 89 -9.97 9.29 11.38
CA LEU A 89 -10.04 9.70 12.77
C LEU A 89 -8.76 9.28 13.52
N VAL A 90 -8.48 10.01 14.60
CA VAL A 90 -7.50 9.62 15.61
C VAL A 90 -8.08 9.88 17.01
N THR A 91 -8.03 8.89 17.88
CA THR A 91 -8.38 9.05 19.29
C THR A 91 -7.13 9.37 20.10
N ARG A 92 -7.19 10.51 20.83
CA ARG A 92 -6.16 10.93 21.78
C ARG A 92 -6.68 10.71 23.19
N HIS A 93 -5.95 9.94 23.96
CA HIS A 93 -6.37 9.61 25.33
C HIS A 93 -6.62 10.87 26.17
N GLY A 94 -7.79 10.95 26.79
CA GLY A 94 -8.19 12.11 27.61
C GLY A 94 -8.57 13.38 26.83
N GLN A 95 -8.35 13.45 25.52
CA GLN A 95 -8.61 14.64 24.70
C GLN A 95 -9.79 14.47 23.73
N GLY A 96 -10.15 13.22 23.39
CA GLY A 96 -11.25 12.92 22.47
C GLY A 96 -10.79 12.37 21.12
N THR A 97 -11.74 12.27 20.20
CA THR A 97 -11.53 11.78 18.83
C THR A 97 -11.53 12.93 17.84
N PHE A 98 -10.53 13.01 16.99
CA PHE A 98 -10.29 14.12 16.07
C PHE A 98 -10.34 13.65 14.62
N PRO A 99 -11.01 14.40 13.72
CA PRO A 99 -10.87 14.21 12.29
C PRO A 99 -9.41 14.48 11.87
N GLN A 100 -8.92 13.63 10.96
CA GLN A 100 -7.63 13.82 10.30
C GLN A 100 -7.86 14.39 8.91
N GLU A 101 -6.91 15.15 8.40
CA GLU A 101 -6.85 15.40 6.96
C GLU A 101 -6.67 14.07 6.23
N LEU A 102 -7.35 13.94 5.09
CA LEU A 102 -7.21 12.78 4.24
C LEU A 102 -5.75 12.68 3.80
N ASP A 103 -5.03 11.78 4.46
CA ASP A 103 -3.69 11.41 4.10
C ASP A 103 -3.77 10.23 3.12
N VAL A 104 -3.51 10.51 1.84
CA VAL A 104 -3.56 9.48 0.79
C VAL A 104 -2.55 8.38 1.08
N ASP A 105 -1.42 8.70 1.74
CA ASP A 105 -0.40 7.73 2.13
C ASP A 105 -0.97 6.67 3.08
N ARG A 106 -1.83 7.07 4.02
CA ARG A 106 -2.52 6.14 4.93
C ARG A 106 -3.55 5.24 4.25
N LEU A 107 -4.12 5.68 3.13
CA LEU A 107 -5.06 4.86 2.35
C LEU A 107 -4.33 3.79 1.54
N VAL A 108 -3.12 4.08 1.10
CA VAL A 108 -2.33 3.21 0.20
C VAL A 108 -1.36 2.31 0.97
N ALA A 109 -0.87 2.73 2.16
CA ALA A 109 0.05 1.96 2.99
C ALA A 109 -0.42 0.53 3.35
N PRO A 110 -1.71 0.24 3.66
CA PRO A 110 -2.16 -1.13 3.88
C PRO A 110 -2.00 -2.02 2.65
N LEU A 111 -2.19 -1.47 1.44
CA LEU A 111 -1.97 -2.19 0.18
C LEU A 111 -0.49 -2.55 0.03
N ALA A 112 0.42 -1.61 0.31
CA ALA A 112 1.85 -1.84 0.31
C ALA A 112 2.26 -2.97 1.25
N SER A 113 1.70 -3.00 2.46
CA SER A 113 1.98 -4.05 3.44
C SER A 113 1.56 -5.44 2.95
N VAL A 114 0.39 -5.59 2.34
CA VAL A 114 -0.07 -6.88 1.79
C VAL A 114 0.78 -7.33 0.61
N LEU A 115 1.12 -6.42 -0.30
CA LEU A 115 1.89 -6.71 -1.50
C LEU A 115 3.37 -7.03 -1.21
N SER A 116 3.95 -6.46 -0.14
CA SER A 116 5.35 -6.72 0.24
C SER A 116 5.63 -8.17 0.66
N TYR A 117 4.61 -8.92 1.10
CA TYR A 117 4.72 -10.34 1.42
C TYR A 117 4.73 -11.25 0.17
N ARG A 118 4.39 -10.73 -1.00
CA ARG A 118 4.25 -11.48 -2.25
C ARG A 118 5.46 -11.27 -3.16
N ARG A 119 6.47 -12.14 -3.01
CA ARG A 119 7.69 -12.08 -3.84
C ARG A 119 7.45 -12.36 -5.34
N ASP A 120 6.34 -13.01 -5.66
CA ASP A 120 5.89 -13.32 -7.00
C ASP A 120 5.34 -12.11 -7.78
N LEU A 121 5.10 -10.97 -7.10
CA LEU A 121 4.56 -9.76 -7.71
C LEU A 121 5.62 -8.81 -8.32
N GLN A 122 6.89 -9.19 -8.34
CA GLN A 122 7.96 -8.31 -8.86
C GLN A 122 7.76 -7.92 -10.32
N ASP A 123 7.37 -8.88 -11.16
CA ASP A 123 7.11 -8.62 -12.58
C ASP A 123 5.85 -7.77 -12.76
N GLU A 124 4.80 -8.03 -11.98
CA GLU A 124 3.57 -7.22 -11.99
C GLU A 124 3.83 -5.78 -11.53
N LEU A 125 4.69 -5.57 -10.53
CA LEU A 125 5.11 -4.23 -10.10
C LEU A 125 5.91 -3.50 -11.18
N LEU A 126 6.73 -4.21 -11.96
CA LEU A 126 7.43 -3.63 -13.11
C LEU A 126 6.44 -3.22 -14.21
N ASP A 127 5.40 -3.99 -14.45
CA ASP A 127 4.35 -3.64 -15.41
C ASP A 127 3.57 -2.40 -14.94
N VAL A 128 3.27 -2.27 -13.64
CA VAL A 128 2.69 -1.04 -13.08
C VAL A 128 3.62 0.15 -13.30
N ARG A 129 4.92 0.01 -13.07
CA ARG A 129 5.91 1.07 -13.34
C ARG A 129 5.91 1.50 -14.82
N ARG A 130 5.87 0.53 -15.74
CA ARG A 130 5.81 0.79 -17.19
C ARG A 130 4.59 1.59 -17.62
N MET A 131 3.44 1.35 -16.99
CA MET A 131 2.21 2.09 -17.26
C MET A 131 2.21 3.48 -16.62
N PHE A 132 2.72 3.58 -15.40
CA PHE A 132 2.56 4.75 -14.55
C PHE A 132 3.70 5.78 -14.70
N GLU A 133 4.97 5.36 -14.58
CA GLU A 133 6.08 6.29 -14.48
C GLU A 133 6.37 7.07 -15.77
N PRO A 134 6.22 6.53 -16.99
CA PRO A 134 6.31 7.34 -18.21
C PRO A 134 5.25 8.45 -18.29
N ALA A 135 4.03 8.17 -17.81
CA ALA A 135 2.98 9.19 -17.74
C ALA A 135 3.31 10.28 -16.70
N VAL A 136 3.89 9.89 -15.56
CA VAL A 136 4.40 10.83 -14.54
C VAL A 136 5.51 11.72 -15.13
N ALA A 137 6.50 11.13 -15.81
CA ALA A 137 7.60 11.87 -16.43
C ALA A 137 7.10 12.86 -17.50
N ARG A 138 6.10 12.45 -18.30
CA ARG A 138 5.43 13.33 -19.27
C ARG A 138 4.84 14.57 -18.61
N VAL A 139 4.04 14.38 -17.55
CA VAL A 139 3.43 15.50 -16.82
C VAL A 139 4.48 16.35 -16.11
N ALA A 140 5.47 15.73 -15.49
CA ALA A 140 6.58 16.42 -14.84
C ALA A 140 7.30 17.36 -15.82
N ALA A 141 7.55 16.95 -17.07
CA ALA A 141 8.22 17.78 -18.07
C ALA A 141 7.49 19.10 -18.36
N THR A 142 6.17 19.12 -18.23
CA THR A 142 5.38 20.36 -18.44
C THR A 142 5.35 21.30 -17.23
N ARG A 143 5.71 20.80 -16.03
CA ARG A 143 5.51 21.52 -14.74
C ARG A 143 6.80 21.69 -13.94
N VAL A 144 7.87 20.99 -14.31
CA VAL A 144 9.14 20.98 -13.58
C VAL A 144 9.65 22.41 -13.36
N THR A 145 10.03 22.71 -12.12
CA THR A 145 10.64 23.98 -11.73
C THR A 145 12.16 23.90 -11.81
N ASP A 146 12.83 25.06 -11.76
CA ASP A 146 14.29 25.09 -11.70
C ASP A 146 14.83 24.48 -10.39
N GLU A 147 14.06 24.55 -9.31
CA GLU A 147 14.36 23.89 -8.03
C GLU A 147 14.30 22.36 -8.17
N ASP A 148 13.25 21.82 -8.81
CA ASP A 148 13.16 20.37 -9.10
C ASP A 148 14.33 19.91 -9.97
N LEU A 149 14.73 20.68 -10.98
CA LEU A 149 15.88 20.37 -11.84
C LEU A 149 17.20 20.39 -11.05
N ALA A 150 17.35 21.32 -10.10
CA ALA A 150 18.50 21.38 -9.21
C ALA A 150 18.54 20.17 -8.26
N ASP A 151 17.39 19.77 -7.72
CA ASP A 151 17.24 18.56 -6.90
C ASP A 151 17.64 17.31 -7.68
N LEU A 152 17.08 17.13 -8.88
CA LEU A 152 17.41 16.01 -9.76
C LEU A 152 18.91 15.96 -10.09
N GLN A 153 19.53 17.13 -10.34
CA GLN A 153 20.97 17.20 -10.59
C GLN A 153 21.79 16.77 -9.36
N ARG A 154 21.41 17.22 -8.15
CA ARG A 154 22.06 16.80 -6.89
C ARG A 154 21.96 15.29 -6.69
N ILE A 155 20.80 14.69 -6.99
CA ILE A 155 20.57 13.25 -6.93
C ILE A 155 21.50 12.52 -7.92
N LEU A 156 21.57 12.97 -9.18
CA LEU A 156 22.47 12.38 -10.18
C LEU A 156 23.94 12.45 -9.76
N ASP A 157 24.38 13.56 -9.18
CA ASP A 157 25.76 13.72 -8.72
C ASP A 157 26.08 12.79 -7.53
N ALA A 158 25.11 12.59 -6.62
CA ALA A 158 25.22 11.62 -5.53
C ALA A 158 25.27 10.16 -6.06
N GLN A 159 24.40 9.81 -7.03
CA GLN A 159 24.46 8.51 -7.71
C GLN A 159 25.81 8.26 -8.37
N ARG A 160 26.33 9.26 -9.10
CA ARG A 160 27.65 9.18 -9.76
C ARG A 160 28.79 8.93 -8.75
N LYS A 161 28.77 9.61 -7.60
CA LYS A 161 29.74 9.37 -6.51
C LYS A 161 29.68 7.95 -6.00
N LYS A 162 28.46 7.43 -5.75
CA LYS A 162 28.25 6.06 -5.27
C LYS A 162 28.68 5.01 -6.27
N LEU A 163 28.43 5.24 -7.57
CA LEU A 163 28.91 4.38 -8.64
C LEU A 163 30.45 4.22 -8.63
N LYS A 164 31.17 5.35 -8.51
CA LYS A 164 32.64 5.34 -8.46
C LYS A 164 33.20 4.60 -7.26
N THR A 165 32.48 4.56 -6.14
CA THR A 165 32.90 3.92 -4.88
C THR A 165 32.30 2.55 -4.65
N GLY A 166 31.53 2.01 -5.60
CA GLY A 166 30.82 0.73 -5.46
C GLY A 166 29.75 0.70 -4.37
N ARG A 167 29.31 1.87 -3.88
CA ARG A 167 28.28 1.99 -2.85
C ARG A 167 26.88 1.89 -3.43
N SER A 168 25.94 1.40 -2.62
CA SER A 168 24.53 1.33 -3.01
C SER A 168 23.92 2.73 -3.20
N ALA A 169 23.21 2.92 -4.32
CA ALA A 169 22.52 4.15 -4.68
C ALA A 169 20.97 4.03 -4.58
N ILE A 170 20.46 3.11 -3.73
CA ILE A 170 19.01 2.87 -3.59
C ILE A 170 18.28 4.14 -3.15
N VAL A 171 18.85 4.89 -2.20
CA VAL A 171 18.24 6.13 -1.69
C VAL A 171 18.10 7.17 -2.80
N GLU A 172 19.13 7.34 -3.61
CA GLU A 172 19.12 8.28 -4.73
C GLU A 172 18.18 7.81 -5.86
N ASP A 173 18.14 6.49 -6.11
CA ASP A 173 17.21 5.91 -7.09
C ASP A 173 15.76 6.18 -6.67
N THR A 174 15.43 5.96 -5.40
CA THR A 174 14.09 6.25 -4.85
C THR A 174 13.77 7.75 -4.91
N ALA A 175 14.66 8.60 -4.41
CA ALA A 175 14.48 10.04 -4.39
C ALA A 175 14.29 10.64 -5.79
N PHE A 176 14.91 10.06 -6.82
CA PHE A 176 14.74 10.47 -8.21
C PHE A 176 13.27 10.38 -8.64
N HIS A 177 12.63 9.24 -8.43
CA HIS A 177 11.24 9.01 -8.80
C HIS A 177 10.26 9.85 -7.96
N GLU A 178 10.59 10.12 -6.68
CA GLU A 178 9.82 11.01 -5.81
C GLU A 178 9.82 12.46 -6.31
N VAL A 179 10.98 12.98 -6.76
CA VAL A 179 11.04 14.33 -7.33
C VAL A 179 10.20 14.43 -8.58
N LEU A 180 10.22 13.43 -9.47
CA LEU A 180 9.37 13.40 -10.66
C LEU A 180 7.88 13.42 -10.30
N ALA A 181 7.47 12.63 -9.32
CA ALA A 181 6.08 12.60 -8.85
C ALA A 181 5.68 13.97 -8.28
N ARG A 182 6.53 14.58 -7.46
CA ARG A 182 6.32 15.92 -6.87
C ARG A 182 6.20 17.00 -7.95
N ALA A 183 7.05 16.96 -8.98
CA ALA A 183 7.02 17.89 -10.11
C ALA A 183 5.69 17.85 -10.90
N THR A 184 4.89 16.78 -10.78
CA THR A 184 3.53 16.76 -11.37
C THR A 184 2.56 17.72 -10.69
N GLY A 185 2.84 18.18 -9.46
CA GLY A 185 1.93 18.98 -8.65
C GLY A 185 0.66 18.23 -8.20
N ASN A 186 0.62 16.91 -8.37
CA ASN A 186 -0.54 16.08 -8.01
C ASN A 186 -0.23 15.22 -6.77
N ARG A 187 -0.84 15.55 -5.64
CA ARG A 187 -0.63 14.85 -4.36
C ARG A 187 -0.95 13.36 -4.43
N VAL A 188 -1.96 12.95 -5.23
CA VAL A 188 -2.30 11.54 -5.40
C VAL A 188 -1.19 10.79 -6.16
N VAL A 189 -0.59 11.40 -7.18
CA VAL A 189 0.56 10.85 -7.89
C VAL A 189 1.75 10.68 -6.95
N VAL A 190 2.01 11.65 -6.07
CA VAL A 190 3.07 11.57 -5.06
C VAL A 190 2.85 10.36 -4.13
N SER A 191 1.64 10.19 -3.60
CA SER A 191 1.33 9.07 -2.70
C SER A 191 1.40 7.70 -3.37
N ILE A 192 0.92 7.59 -4.61
CA ILE A 192 1.04 6.35 -5.40
C ILE A 192 2.53 6.03 -5.63
N MET A 193 3.34 7.03 -5.99
CA MET A 193 4.77 6.83 -6.21
C MET A 193 5.50 6.41 -4.93
N ALA A 194 5.19 7.02 -3.79
CA ALA A 194 5.75 6.65 -2.49
C ALA A 194 5.46 5.17 -2.18
N THR A 195 4.21 4.75 -2.34
CA THR A 195 3.80 3.35 -2.15
C THR A 195 4.53 2.38 -3.09
N LEU A 196 4.63 2.72 -4.38
CA LEU A 196 5.40 1.92 -5.35
C LEU A 196 6.88 1.84 -4.95
N ASN A 197 7.45 2.94 -4.47
CA ASN A 197 8.82 2.97 -3.99
C ASN A 197 9.03 2.03 -2.81
N ASP A 198 8.12 2.01 -1.83
CA ASP A 198 8.18 1.12 -0.67
C ASP A 198 8.12 -0.35 -1.08
N LEU A 199 7.19 -0.70 -1.99
CA LEU A 199 7.07 -2.05 -2.54
C LEU A 199 8.33 -2.49 -3.29
N LEU A 200 9.02 -1.57 -3.94
CA LEU A 200 10.21 -1.83 -4.73
C LEU A 200 11.52 -1.83 -3.93
N VAL A 201 11.52 -1.43 -2.66
CA VAL A 201 12.74 -1.36 -1.85
C VAL A 201 13.51 -2.68 -1.83
N GLU A 202 12.82 -3.79 -1.58
CA GLU A 202 13.46 -5.11 -1.54
C GLU A 202 13.96 -5.55 -2.93
N SER A 203 13.16 -5.32 -3.97
CA SER A 203 13.56 -5.56 -5.36
C SER A 203 14.79 -4.73 -5.75
N ARG A 204 14.82 -3.44 -5.38
CA ARG A 204 15.98 -2.56 -5.60
C ARG A 204 17.22 -3.02 -4.85
N LYS A 205 17.10 -3.46 -3.58
CA LYS A 205 18.23 -4.00 -2.80
C LYS A 205 18.88 -5.20 -3.48
N LEU A 206 18.06 -6.08 -4.05
CA LEU A 206 18.56 -7.27 -4.76
C LEU A 206 19.16 -6.89 -6.11
N THR A 207 18.47 -6.07 -6.90
CA THR A 207 18.84 -5.77 -8.28
C THR A 207 20.00 -4.78 -8.40
N LEU A 208 20.07 -3.75 -7.55
CA LEU A 208 21.17 -2.77 -7.58
C LEU A 208 22.53 -3.36 -7.15
N LYS A 209 22.56 -4.59 -6.59
CA LYS A 209 23.80 -5.35 -6.36
C LYS A 209 24.32 -6.04 -7.64
N GLN A 210 23.50 -6.19 -8.65
CA GLN A 210 23.90 -6.86 -9.90
C GLN A 210 24.87 -6.00 -10.70
N LYS A 211 25.88 -6.64 -11.27
CA LYS A 211 26.91 -5.98 -12.07
C LYS A 211 26.30 -5.18 -13.23
N GLY A 212 26.63 -3.91 -13.32
CA GLY A 212 26.15 -3.01 -14.38
C GLY A 212 24.77 -2.37 -14.14
N ARG A 213 23.96 -2.87 -13.22
CA ARG A 213 22.61 -2.34 -12.93
C ARG A 213 22.64 -0.86 -12.43
N PRO A 214 23.52 -0.47 -11.48
CA PRO A 214 23.60 0.92 -11.03
C PRO A 214 23.96 1.88 -12.13
N GLY A 215 24.90 1.50 -13.03
CA GLY A 215 25.29 2.32 -14.17
C GLY A 215 24.17 2.52 -15.19
N ARG A 216 23.38 1.47 -15.48
CA ARG A 216 22.22 1.58 -16.38
C ARG A 216 21.11 2.45 -15.80
N SER A 217 20.85 2.35 -14.48
CA SER A 217 19.91 3.23 -13.81
C SER A 217 20.33 4.69 -13.92
N PHE A 218 21.60 4.98 -13.64
CA PHE A 218 22.15 6.32 -13.75
C PHE A 218 22.01 6.93 -15.17
N LEU A 219 22.34 6.15 -16.21
CA LEU A 219 22.18 6.60 -17.60
C LEU A 219 20.72 6.86 -17.97
N GLY A 220 19.79 6.01 -17.51
CA GLY A 220 18.36 6.23 -17.70
C GLY A 220 17.88 7.53 -17.03
N HIS A 221 18.27 7.75 -15.78
CA HIS A 221 17.95 8.98 -15.07
C HIS A 221 18.52 10.23 -15.76
N GLN A 222 19.76 10.15 -16.26
CA GLN A 222 20.34 11.26 -17.04
C GLN A 222 19.52 11.60 -18.30
N ALA A 223 19.04 10.57 -19.02
CA ALA A 223 18.22 10.77 -20.22
C ALA A 223 16.89 11.47 -19.87
N VAL A 224 16.23 11.05 -18.77
CA VAL A 224 15.00 11.69 -18.29
C VAL A 224 15.27 13.15 -17.94
N VAL A 225 16.30 13.46 -17.13
CA VAL A 225 16.63 14.85 -16.76
C VAL A 225 16.96 15.71 -17.99
N ALA A 226 17.63 15.15 -18.99
CA ALA A 226 17.89 15.87 -20.23
C ALA A 226 16.61 16.25 -21.00
N ALA A 227 15.60 15.38 -21.00
CA ALA A 227 14.28 15.66 -21.58
C ALA A 227 13.51 16.71 -20.75
N LEU A 228 13.52 16.60 -19.41
CA LEU A 228 12.89 17.57 -18.50
C LEU A 228 13.47 18.98 -18.68
N ARG A 229 14.78 19.10 -18.84
CA ARG A 229 15.43 20.40 -19.12
C ARG A 229 14.96 21.05 -20.41
N ARG A 230 14.63 20.24 -21.41
CA ARG A 230 14.06 20.75 -22.69
C ARG A 230 12.56 20.97 -22.60
N ARG A 231 11.95 20.63 -21.45
CA ARG A 231 10.49 20.60 -21.25
C ARG A 231 9.76 19.83 -22.36
N ASP A 232 10.34 18.68 -22.73
CA ASP A 232 9.84 17.79 -23.77
C ASP A 232 9.10 16.61 -23.15
N PRO A 233 7.74 16.61 -23.13
CA PRO A 233 6.95 15.58 -22.46
C PRO A 233 7.09 14.20 -23.11
N ASP A 234 7.19 14.16 -24.45
CA ASP A 234 7.28 12.89 -25.18
C ASP A 234 8.65 12.25 -24.98
N ALA A 235 9.71 13.03 -25.08
CA ALA A 235 11.06 12.55 -24.80
C ALA A 235 11.23 12.12 -23.34
N ALA A 236 10.60 12.80 -22.37
CA ALA A 236 10.65 12.42 -20.96
C ALA A 236 9.94 11.09 -20.70
N ALA A 237 8.77 10.90 -21.30
CA ALA A 237 8.03 9.65 -21.20
C ALA A 237 8.80 8.48 -21.83
N GLU A 238 9.38 8.68 -23.02
CA GLU A 238 10.15 7.65 -23.70
C GLU A 238 11.43 7.28 -22.95
N ALA A 239 12.19 8.27 -22.47
CA ALA A 239 13.38 8.03 -21.66
C ALA A 239 13.06 7.24 -20.37
N MET A 240 11.92 7.52 -19.73
CA MET A 240 11.47 6.78 -18.56
C MET A 240 11.05 5.34 -18.93
N ARG A 241 10.34 5.14 -20.03
CA ARG A 241 9.98 3.80 -20.51
C ARG A 241 11.21 2.95 -20.77
N GLU A 242 12.17 3.47 -21.54
CA GLU A 242 13.44 2.79 -21.81
C GLU A 242 14.23 2.49 -20.52
N HIS A 243 14.20 3.42 -19.54
CA HIS A 243 14.84 3.20 -18.26
C HIS A 243 14.25 1.97 -17.55
N ILE A 244 12.93 1.86 -17.47
CA ILE A 244 12.25 0.74 -16.79
C ILE A 244 12.44 -0.56 -17.56
N ASP A 245 12.37 -0.54 -18.89
CA ASP A 245 12.55 -1.72 -19.73
C ASP A 245 13.96 -2.32 -19.59
N ARG A 246 14.99 -1.48 -19.58
CA ARG A 246 16.37 -1.93 -19.34
C ARG A 246 16.54 -2.60 -17.96
N ILE A 247 15.77 -2.17 -16.97
CA ILE A 247 15.76 -2.77 -15.63
C ILE A 247 15.07 -4.12 -15.65
N ALA A 248 13.91 -4.21 -16.29
CA ALA A 248 13.15 -5.44 -16.41
C ALA A 248 13.92 -6.53 -17.16
N ASP A 249 14.64 -6.17 -18.23
CA ASP A 249 15.49 -7.10 -18.96
C ASP A 249 16.60 -7.70 -18.09
N LEU A 250 17.22 -6.86 -17.25
CA LEU A 250 18.23 -7.34 -16.30
C LEU A 250 17.67 -8.33 -15.29
N LEU A 251 16.46 -8.10 -14.81
CA LEU A 251 15.80 -8.99 -13.84
C LEU A 251 15.46 -10.33 -14.46
N ARG A 252 14.92 -10.33 -15.69
CA ARG A 252 14.62 -11.57 -16.43
C ARG A 252 15.88 -12.40 -16.70
N HIS A 253 16.97 -11.76 -17.12
CA HIS A 253 18.23 -12.47 -17.35
C HIS A 253 18.85 -13.04 -16.06
N ALA A 254 18.69 -12.35 -14.94
CA ALA A 254 19.18 -12.84 -13.66
C ALA A 254 18.38 -14.05 -13.13
N ALA A 255 17.06 -14.07 -13.37
CA ALA A 255 16.19 -15.18 -12.98
C ALA A 255 16.42 -16.45 -13.83
N SER A 256 16.90 -16.32 -15.07
CA SER A 256 17.17 -17.46 -15.96
C SER A 256 18.55 -18.11 -15.75
N HIS A 257 19.43 -17.54 -14.91
CA HIS A 257 20.80 -18.02 -14.67
C HIS A 257 21.11 -18.26 -13.18
N GLY A 258 20.15 -18.21 -12.28
CA GLY A 258 20.23 -18.54 -10.86
C GLY A 258 19.34 -19.73 -10.50
#